data_973b20e05c93e058609ad6336ddcbb92
#
_entry.id   973b20e05c93e058609ad6336ddcbb92
#
_cell.length_a   1.000
_cell.length_b   1.000
_cell.length_c   1.000
_cell.angle_alpha   90.00
_cell.angle_beta   90.00
_cell.angle_gamma   90.00
#
_symmetry.space_group_name_H-M   'P 1'
#
loop_
_entity.id
_entity.type
_entity.pdbx_description
1 polymer ?
#
loop_
_entity_poly.entity_id
_entity_poly.type
_entity_poly.pdbx_seq_one_letter_code
_entity_poly.pdbx_strand_id
1 'polypeptide(L)'
;METLHVADEVRRAWDDAEPIRGGGVVVTGDRIGAVGTFEELRERFPGARVRTWAGVLGPARVHEGPLPEAPTPRERIHAVLKLGATAVLAEYATAPGLRDAAARVGVLVLPVAVRTEIAGVTGVTETAEVTGVTGITTVTEVTGITGTGRADLAVFDADGRCVATVCAGRLVHRRA
;
A
#
# COMPACT_ATOMS: atom_id res chain seq x y z
N MET A 1 4.45 18.31 -2.04
CA MET A 1 4.95 18.16 -0.65
C MET A 1 5.49 16.75 -0.53
N GLU A 2 6.72 16.62 -0.03
CA GLU A 2 7.39 15.31 0.14
C GLU A 2 7.26 14.87 1.60
N THR A 3 7.02 13.58 1.79
CA THR A 3 6.99 12.96 3.12
C THR A 3 7.95 11.78 3.13
N LEU A 4 8.88 11.77 4.07
CA LEU A 4 9.80 10.67 4.33
C LEU A 4 9.23 9.82 5.48
N HIS A 5 8.76 8.63 5.15
CA HIS A 5 8.35 7.61 6.11
C HIS A 5 9.55 6.77 6.49
N VAL A 6 9.94 6.76 7.77
CA VAL A 6 11.07 6.01 8.32
C VAL A 6 10.55 4.93 9.24
N ALA A 7 11.14 3.76 9.19
CA ALA A 7 10.78 2.63 10.06
C ALA A 7 12.03 1.89 10.55
N ASP A 8 11.86 1.04 11.56
CA ASP A 8 12.94 0.18 12.07
C ASP A 8 13.49 -0.72 10.95
N GLU A 9 12.59 -1.17 10.07
CA GLU A 9 12.90 -1.95 8.88
C GLU A 9 12.00 -1.56 7.72
N VAL A 10 12.56 -1.47 6.51
CA VAL A 10 11.80 -1.25 5.26
C VAL A 10 11.99 -2.45 4.34
N ARG A 11 10.89 -3.02 3.87
CA ARG A 11 10.83 -4.09 2.89
C ARG A 11 10.25 -3.58 1.57
N ARG A 12 10.94 -3.80 0.47
CA ARG A 12 10.42 -3.47 -0.87
C ARG A 12 9.30 -4.41 -1.31
N ALA A 13 9.37 -5.66 -0.85
CA ALA A 13 8.33 -6.68 -0.94
C ALA A 13 8.31 -7.45 0.39
N TRP A 14 7.21 -8.14 0.72
CA TRP A 14 7.11 -8.84 2.01
C TRP A 14 8.05 -10.05 2.12
N ASP A 15 8.47 -10.61 1.00
CA ASP A 15 9.47 -11.69 0.85
C ASP A 15 10.88 -11.15 0.58
N ASP A 16 11.11 -9.84 0.71
CA ASP A 16 12.44 -9.23 0.51
C ASP A 16 13.46 -9.85 1.47
N ALA A 17 14.47 -10.50 0.89
CA ALA A 17 15.54 -11.16 1.63
C ALA A 17 16.55 -10.17 2.23
N GLU A 18 16.60 -8.93 1.71
CA GLU A 18 17.54 -7.89 2.14
C GLU A 18 16.79 -6.60 2.55
N PRO A 19 16.07 -6.63 3.68
CA PRO A 19 15.36 -5.46 4.17
C PRO A 19 16.34 -4.36 4.58
N ILE A 20 15.92 -3.09 4.42
CA ILE A 20 16.71 -1.93 4.80
C ILE A 20 16.43 -1.60 6.27
N ARG A 21 17.38 -1.86 7.14
CA ARG A 21 17.29 -1.48 8.55
C ARG A 21 17.43 0.03 8.72
N GLY A 22 16.59 0.63 9.55
CA GLY A 22 16.55 2.09 9.72
C GLY A 22 16.28 2.82 8.39
N GLY A 23 15.57 2.16 7.49
CA GLY A 23 15.30 2.66 6.16
C GLY A 23 14.12 3.61 6.10
N GLY A 24 13.90 4.15 4.91
CA GLY A 24 12.79 5.03 4.64
C GLY A 24 12.26 4.94 3.21
N VAL A 25 11.09 5.53 3.05
CA VAL A 25 10.41 5.71 1.76
C VAL A 25 10.00 7.17 1.64
N VAL A 26 10.47 7.83 0.59
CA VAL A 26 10.01 9.18 0.23
C VAL A 26 8.78 9.06 -0.64
N VAL A 27 7.74 9.76 -0.24
CA VAL A 27 6.48 9.87 -0.98
C VAL A 27 6.33 11.29 -1.49
N THR A 28 6.13 11.43 -2.82
CA THR A 28 5.89 12.69 -3.51
C THR A 28 4.54 12.65 -4.18
N GLY A 29 3.58 13.41 -3.66
CA GLY A 29 2.18 13.31 -4.11
C GLY A 29 1.59 11.93 -3.81
N ASP A 30 1.19 11.21 -4.86
CA ASP A 30 0.64 9.85 -4.80
C ASP A 30 1.66 8.75 -5.19
N ARG A 31 2.94 9.13 -5.39
CA ARG A 31 3.99 8.24 -5.91
C ARG A 31 5.15 8.05 -4.92
N ILE A 32 5.81 6.89 -5.09
CA ILE A 32 7.10 6.63 -4.43
C ILE A 32 8.18 7.45 -5.15
N GLY A 33 8.87 8.32 -4.41
CA GLY A 33 9.99 9.11 -4.94
C GLY A 33 11.34 8.43 -4.79
N ALA A 34 11.57 7.78 -3.66
CA ALA A 34 12.82 7.06 -3.37
C ALA A 34 12.64 6.08 -2.21
N VAL A 35 13.52 5.07 -2.18
CA VAL A 35 13.65 4.09 -1.08
C VAL A 35 15.12 3.93 -0.78
N GLY A 36 15.51 3.94 0.49
CA GLY A 36 16.91 3.81 0.91
C GLY A 36 17.08 3.91 2.41
N THR A 37 18.31 4.11 2.85
CA THR A 37 18.61 4.39 4.27
C THR A 37 18.08 5.77 4.66
N PHE A 38 17.81 5.98 5.94
CA PHE A 38 17.37 7.29 6.42
C PHE A 38 18.38 8.40 6.09
N GLU A 39 19.66 8.12 6.26
CA GLU A 39 20.73 9.09 6.04
C GLU A 39 20.79 9.56 4.58
N GLU A 40 20.83 8.61 3.63
CA GLU A 40 20.83 8.90 2.18
C GLU A 40 19.60 9.72 1.75
N LEU A 41 18.43 9.31 2.26
CA LEU A 41 17.18 10.00 1.92
C LEU A 41 17.10 11.39 2.54
N ARG A 42 17.63 11.56 3.74
CA ARG A 42 17.65 12.85 4.43
C ARG A 42 18.57 13.86 3.73
N GLU A 43 19.71 13.41 3.23
CA GLU A 43 20.62 14.25 2.45
C GLU A 43 19.98 14.66 1.11
N ARG A 44 19.36 13.71 0.44
CA ARG A 44 18.74 13.92 -0.87
C ARG A 44 17.46 14.73 -0.83
N PHE A 45 16.69 14.63 0.26
CA PHE A 45 15.39 15.28 0.46
C PHE A 45 15.34 16.06 1.78
N PRO A 46 16.17 17.11 1.95
CA PRO A 46 16.31 17.83 3.22
C PRO A 46 15.02 18.54 3.65
N GLY A 47 14.13 18.88 2.71
CA GLY A 47 12.83 19.52 2.95
C GLY A 47 11.67 18.56 3.21
N ALA A 48 11.89 17.25 3.11
CA ALA A 48 10.82 16.30 3.31
C ALA A 48 10.36 16.26 4.78
N ARG A 49 9.02 16.21 4.96
CA ARG A 49 8.44 16.00 6.29
C ARG A 49 8.72 14.57 6.76
N VAL A 50 9.43 14.41 7.86
CA VAL A 50 9.75 13.08 8.42
C VAL A 50 8.59 12.57 9.28
N ARG A 51 8.25 11.29 9.08
CA ARG A 51 7.35 10.50 9.92
C ARG A 51 8.04 9.20 10.31
N THR A 52 8.22 8.99 11.61
CA THR A 52 8.88 7.78 12.15
C THR A 52 7.83 6.79 12.66
N TRP A 53 8.08 5.53 12.40
CA TRP A 53 7.24 4.40 12.76
C TRP A 53 8.07 3.34 13.47
N ALA A 54 7.53 2.78 14.54
CA ALA A 54 8.07 1.54 15.10
C ALA A 54 7.56 0.34 14.27
N GLY A 55 8.46 -0.60 13.97
CA GLY A 55 8.14 -1.82 13.24
C GLY A 55 8.60 -1.84 11.79
N VAL A 56 7.90 -2.62 10.97
CA VAL A 56 8.27 -2.90 9.58
C VAL A 56 7.35 -2.15 8.62
N LEU A 57 7.94 -1.33 7.75
CA LEU A 57 7.26 -0.64 6.66
C LEU A 57 7.46 -1.44 5.38
N GLY A 58 6.37 -1.75 4.69
CA GLY A 58 6.37 -2.44 3.41
C GLY A 58 5.25 -1.96 2.50
N PRO A 59 5.06 -2.61 1.35
CA PRO A 59 3.93 -2.33 0.47
C PRO A 59 2.62 -2.63 1.18
N ALA A 60 1.58 -1.84 0.90
CA ALA A 60 0.25 -2.16 1.38
C ALA A 60 -0.23 -3.50 0.81
N ARG A 61 -1.10 -4.18 1.54
CA ARG A 61 -1.59 -5.52 1.17
C ARG A 61 -2.81 -5.44 0.26
N VAL A 62 -3.08 -6.53 -0.43
CA VAL A 62 -4.38 -6.82 -1.04
C VAL A 62 -5.22 -7.58 -0.02
N HIS A 63 -6.46 -7.16 0.18
CA HIS A 63 -7.41 -7.89 1.01
C HIS A 63 -8.09 -8.98 0.16
N GLU A 64 -7.75 -10.23 0.43
CA GLU A 64 -8.13 -11.39 -0.39
C GLU A 64 -9.33 -12.18 0.18
N GLY A 65 -10.20 -11.54 0.93
CA GLY A 65 -11.33 -12.20 1.55
C GLY A 65 -12.57 -11.32 1.63
N PRO A 66 -13.66 -11.84 2.22
CA PRO A 66 -14.84 -11.03 2.49
C PRO A 66 -14.46 -9.78 3.28
N LEU A 67 -15.01 -8.63 2.87
CA LEU A 67 -14.74 -7.39 3.57
C LEU A 67 -15.29 -7.46 5.01
N PRO A 68 -14.58 -6.86 5.98
CA PRO A 68 -15.06 -6.80 7.36
C PRO A 68 -16.49 -6.26 7.43
N GLU A 69 -17.28 -6.81 8.32
CA GLU A 69 -18.64 -6.31 8.54
C GLU A 69 -18.62 -4.95 9.22
N ALA A 70 -19.41 -4.03 8.68
CA ALA A 70 -19.65 -2.72 9.27
C ALA A 70 -20.97 -2.15 8.71
N PRO A 71 -21.60 -1.20 9.44
CA PRO A 71 -22.92 -0.66 9.09
C PRO A 71 -22.99 -0.02 7.69
N THR A 72 -21.90 0.59 7.24
CA THR A 72 -21.86 1.30 5.95
C THR A 72 -20.74 0.82 5.05
N PRO A 73 -20.88 0.95 3.72
CA PRO A 73 -19.81 0.66 2.76
C PRO A 73 -18.51 1.40 3.08
N ARG A 74 -18.60 2.66 3.51
CA ARG A 74 -17.45 3.47 3.90
C ARG A 74 -16.69 2.88 5.09
N GLU A 75 -17.41 2.44 6.10
CA GLU A 75 -16.81 1.83 7.29
C GLU A 75 -16.18 0.48 6.99
N ARG A 76 -16.78 -0.31 6.08
CA ARG A 76 -16.21 -1.57 5.61
C ARG A 76 -14.88 -1.33 4.89
N ILE A 77 -14.81 -0.36 3.99
CA ILE A 77 -13.55 0.03 3.32
C ILE A 77 -12.54 0.58 4.33
N HIS A 78 -12.99 1.38 5.29
CA HIS A 78 -12.09 1.88 6.35
C HIS A 78 -11.53 0.74 7.22
N ALA A 79 -12.32 -0.29 7.49
CA ALA A 79 -11.85 -1.48 8.21
C ALA A 79 -10.75 -2.23 7.43
N VAL A 80 -10.85 -2.31 6.10
CA VAL A 80 -9.78 -2.85 5.24
C VAL A 80 -8.49 -2.04 5.36
N LEU A 81 -8.58 -0.71 5.35
CA LEU A 81 -7.42 0.17 5.54
C LEU A 81 -6.74 -0.04 6.91
N LYS A 82 -7.51 -0.33 7.97
CA LYS A 82 -6.96 -0.67 9.29
C LYS A 82 -6.20 -1.99 9.33
N LEU A 83 -6.40 -2.85 8.35
CA LEU A 83 -5.65 -4.10 8.17
C LEU A 83 -4.36 -3.91 7.35
N GLY A 84 -4.07 -2.69 6.91
CA GLY A 84 -2.90 -2.39 6.08
C GLY A 84 -3.10 -2.72 4.60
N ALA A 85 -4.34 -2.89 4.16
CA ALA A 85 -4.66 -3.17 2.77
C ALA A 85 -5.20 -1.91 2.06
N THR A 86 -4.75 -1.67 0.83
CA THR A 86 -5.18 -0.58 -0.05
C THR A 86 -5.81 -1.08 -1.34
N ALA A 87 -5.96 -2.39 -1.45
CA ALA A 87 -6.65 -3.05 -2.54
C ALA A 87 -7.57 -4.16 -2.02
N VAL A 88 -8.66 -4.41 -2.73
CA VAL A 88 -9.62 -5.49 -2.47
C VAL A 88 -9.92 -6.23 -3.76
N LEU A 89 -10.30 -7.50 -3.68
CA LEU A 89 -10.72 -8.25 -4.86
C LEU A 89 -12.17 -7.89 -5.24
N ALA A 90 -12.43 -7.78 -6.53
CA ALA A 90 -13.72 -7.38 -7.10
C ALA A 90 -14.87 -8.31 -6.68
N GLU A 91 -14.58 -9.59 -6.49
CA GLU A 91 -15.56 -10.60 -6.02
C GLU A 91 -16.12 -10.28 -4.64
N TYR A 92 -15.36 -9.57 -3.79
CA TYR A 92 -15.81 -9.17 -2.45
C TYR A 92 -16.34 -7.74 -2.39
N ALA A 93 -16.22 -6.97 -3.48
CA ALA A 93 -16.70 -5.59 -3.59
C ALA A 93 -17.99 -5.47 -4.42
N THR A 94 -18.90 -6.45 -4.29
CA THR A 94 -20.13 -6.52 -5.08
C THR A 94 -21.30 -5.78 -4.46
N ALA A 95 -21.31 -5.60 -3.14
CA ALA A 95 -22.41 -4.92 -2.47
C ALA A 95 -22.54 -3.45 -2.91
N PRO A 96 -23.78 -2.92 -3.02
CA PRO A 96 -24.02 -1.55 -3.46
C PRO A 96 -23.20 -0.53 -2.68
N GLY A 97 -22.61 0.42 -3.39
CA GLY A 97 -21.81 1.52 -2.82
C GLY A 97 -20.41 1.18 -2.35
N LEU A 98 -19.99 -0.11 -2.34
CA LEU A 98 -18.62 -0.47 -1.93
C LEU A 98 -17.56 0.05 -2.91
N ARG A 99 -17.80 -0.08 -4.22
CA ARG A 99 -16.87 0.43 -5.24
C ARG A 99 -16.73 1.95 -5.18
N ASP A 100 -17.84 2.66 -4.98
CA ASP A 100 -17.84 4.11 -4.81
C ASP A 100 -17.10 4.53 -3.53
N ALA A 101 -17.31 3.78 -2.43
CA ALA A 101 -16.61 4.02 -1.19
C ALA A 101 -15.10 3.78 -1.32
N ALA A 102 -14.69 2.71 -2.01
CA ALA A 102 -13.29 2.41 -2.32
C ALA A 102 -12.66 3.53 -3.17
N ALA A 103 -13.29 3.92 -4.26
CA ALA A 103 -12.81 4.97 -5.16
C ALA A 103 -12.59 6.31 -4.44
N ARG A 104 -13.49 6.71 -3.53
CA ARG A 104 -13.39 7.99 -2.79
C ARG A 104 -12.15 8.08 -1.89
N VAL A 105 -11.66 6.96 -1.38
CA VAL A 105 -10.47 6.91 -0.51
C VAL A 105 -9.24 6.41 -1.24
N GLY A 106 -9.39 6.01 -2.51
CA GLY A 106 -8.30 5.54 -3.35
C GLY A 106 -7.97 4.04 -3.18
N VAL A 107 -8.83 3.26 -2.54
CA VAL A 107 -8.68 1.80 -2.46
C VAL A 107 -8.97 1.19 -3.83
N LEU A 108 -8.06 0.33 -4.30
CA LEU A 108 -8.16 -0.34 -5.59
C LEU A 108 -9.14 -1.52 -5.52
N VAL A 109 -9.89 -1.73 -6.58
CA VAL A 109 -10.72 -2.93 -6.76
C VAL A 109 -10.10 -3.76 -7.88
N LEU A 110 -9.44 -4.85 -7.53
CA LEU A 110 -8.68 -5.70 -8.45
C LEU A 110 -9.55 -6.83 -9.01
N PRO A 111 -9.44 -7.16 -10.29
CA PRO A 111 -10.10 -8.32 -10.88
C PRO A 111 -9.51 -9.62 -10.31
N VAL A 112 -10.32 -10.71 -10.30
CA VAL A 112 -9.92 -12.02 -9.76
C VAL A 112 -8.72 -12.63 -10.50
N ALA A 113 -8.55 -12.34 -11.79
CA ALA A 113 -7.43 -12.83 -12.59
C ALA A 113 -6.05 -12.44 -12.03
N VAL A 114 -5.96 -11.29 -11.37
CA VAL A 114 -4.72 -10.81 -10.73
C VAL A 114 -4.29 -11.69 -9.55
N ARG A 115 -5.23 -12.35 -8.87
CA ARG A 115 -4.95 -13.22 -7.73
C ARG A 115 -4.15 -14.48 -8.10
N THR A 116 -4.41 -15.04 -9.29
CA THR A 116 -3.70 -16.26 -9.77
C THR A 116 -2.23 -15.96 -10.09
N GLU A 117 -1.92 -14.74 -10.49
CA GLU A 117 -0.55 -14.31 -10.81
C GLU A 117 0.28 -13.98 -9.57
N ILE A 118 -0.36 -13.48 -8.49
CA ILE A 118 0.32 -13.23 -7.21
C ILE A 118 0.72 -14.54 -6.52
N ALA A 119 -0.03 -15.61 -6.72
CA ALA A 119 0.21 -16.91 -6.10
C ALA A 119 1.17 -17.82 -6.87
N GLY A 120 1.50 -17.51 -8.11
CA GLY A 120 2.32 -18.38 -8.99
C GLY A 120 3.18 -17.59 -9.96
N VAL A 121 4.36 -17.25 -9.53
CA VAL A 121 5.62 -17.03 -10.31
C VAL A 121 5.51 -16.93 -11.84
N THR A 122 6.15 -15.88 -12.38
CA THR A 122 6.70 -15.72 -13.73
C THR A 122 5.76 -15.11 -14.79
N GLY A 123 5.95 -13.83 -15.00
CA GLY A 123 6.00 -13.20 -16.32
C GLY A 123 4.83 -13.43 -17.26
N VAL A 124 3.68 -12.83 -16.99
CA VAL A 124 2.72 -12.56 -18.06
C VAL A 124 2.26 -11.10 -17.96
N THR A 125 2.62 -10.37 -18.99
CA THR A 125 2.14 -9.00 -19.25
C THR A 125 0.70 -9.13 -19.76
N GLU A 126 -0.27 -9.04 -18.87
CA GLU A 126 -1.65 -8.87 -19.29
C GLU A 126 -2.24 -7.67 -18.59
N THR A 127 -2.67 -6.70 -19.39
CA THR A 127 -3.25 -5.42 -18.99
C THR A 127 -4.60 -5.68 -18.33
N ALA A 128 -4.62 -5.79 -17.01
CA ALA A 128 -5.87 -5.77 -16.27
C ALA A 128 -6.28 -4.31 -16.03
N GLU A 129 -7.42 -3.90 -16.54
CA GLU A 129 -7.99 -2.59 -16.20
C GLU A 129 -8.38 -2.57 -14.72
N VAL A 130 -7.61 -1.84 -13.94
CA VAL A 130 -7.91 -1.59 -12.53
C VAL A 130 -8.85 -0.41 -12.43
N THR A 131 -10.06 -0.63 -11.96
CA THR A 131 -11.08 0.42 -11.82
C THR A 131 -10.60 1.49 -10.83
N GLY A 132 -10.43 2.72 -11.33
CA GLY A 132 -10.08 3.89 -10.51
C GLY A 132 -8.63 4.36 -10.60
N VAL A 133 -7.76 3.68 -11.36
CA VAL A 133 -6.39 4.11 -11.58
C VAL A 133 -6.01 3.93 -13.05
N THR A 134 -5.78 5.03 -13.72
CA THR A 134 -5.21 5.02 -15.08
C THR A 134 -3.70 4.83 -14.93
N GLY A 135 -3.15 3.73 -15.43
CA GLY A 135 -1.71 3.53 -15.52
C GLY A 135 -1.07 2.49 -14.59
N ILE A 136 -1.83 1.69 -13.83
CA ILE A 136 -1.28 0.50 -13.18
C ILE A 136 -1.23 -0.61 -14.22
N THR A 137 -0.03 -0.96 -14.62
CA THR A 137 0.21 -1.92 -15.72
C THR A 137 0.59 -3.32 -15.21
N THR A 138 0.93 -3.45 -13.92
CA THR A 138 1.37 -4.74 -13.34
C THR A 138 0.98 -4.88 -11.87
N VAL A 139 0.78 -6.11 -11.42
CA VAL A 139 0.54 -6.45 -10.01
C VAL A 139 1.70 -6.03 -9.10
N THR A 140 2.91 -6.01 -9.63
CA THR A 140 4.11 -5.55 -8.90
C THR A 140 3.98 -4.10 -8.41
N GLU A 141 3.24 -3.25 -9.13
CA GLU A 141 2.96 -1.88 -8.69
C GLU A 141 2.01 -1.79 -7.49
N VAL A 142 1.19 -2.83 -7.27
CA VAL A 142 0.28 -2.91 -6.12
C VAL A 142 0.93 -3.57 -4.91
N THR A 143 1.84 -4.53 -5.12
CA THR A 143 2.42 -5.37 -4.05
C THR A 143 3.86 -5.05 -3.71
N GLY A 144 4.54 -4.21 -4.50
CA GLY A 144 5.94 -3.83 -4.30
C GLY A 144 6.14 -2.33 -4.15
N ILE A 145 7.16 -1.95 -3.38
CA ILE A 145 7.65 -0.57 -3.33
C ILE A 145 8.64 -0.37 -4.46
N THR A 146 8.19 0.19 -5.56
CA THR A 146 9.02 0.53 -6.72
C THR A 146 9.22 2.03 -6.83
N GLY A 147 10.36 2.46 -7.39
CA GLY A 147 10.80 3.85 -7.39
C GLY A 147 9.92 4.86 -8.13
N THR A 148 8.80 4.45 -8.74
CA THR A 148 7.83 5.35 -9.39
C THR A 148 6.40 4.82 -9.22
N GLY A 149 6.24 3.75 -8.45
CA GLY A 149 4.96 3.12 -8.17
C GLY A 149 4.05 4.02 -7.34
N ARG A 150 2.77 3.67 -7.31
CA ARG A 150 1.81 4.32 -6.43
C ARG A 150 2.22 4.15 -4.96
N ALA A 151 2.10 5.21 -4.18
CA ALA A 151 2.51 5.23 -2.78
C ALA A 151 1.46 4.55 -1.89
N ASP A 152 1.42 3.23 -1.93
CA ASP A 152 0.60 2.37 -1.10
C ASP A 152 1.49 1.61 -0.12
N LEU A 153 1.49 2.03 1.15
CA LEU A 153 2.38 1.54 2.18
C LEU A 153 1.60 1.10 3.41
N ALA A 154 2.12 0.11 4.10
CA ALA A 154 1.64 -0.29 5.41
C ALA A 154 2.78 -0.49 6.40
N VAL A 155 2.53 -0.18 7.66
CA VAL A 155 3.47 -0.42 8.76
C VAL A 155 2.85 -1.43 9.70
N PHE A 156 3.62 -2.44 10.07
CA PHE A 156 3.20 -3.47 11.01
C PHE A 156 4.16 -3.51 12.21
N ASP A 157 3.59 -3.65 13.41
CA ASP A 157 4.35 -3.85 14.64
C ASP A 157 4.91 -5.29 14.74
N ALA A 158 5.62 -5.57 15.82
CA ALA A 158 6.21 -6.88 16.08
C ALA A 158 5.14 -7.99 16.24
N ASP A 159 3.92 -7.64 16.61
CA ASP A 159 2.78 -8.58 16.72
C ASP A 159 2.08 -8.79 15.38
N GLY A 160 2.55 -8.15 14.30
CA GLY A 160 1.94 -8.20 12.97
C GLY A 160 0.66 -7.38 12.84
N ARG A 161 0.40 -6.46 13.77
CA ARG A 161 -0.76 -5.57 13.70
C ARG A 161 -0.43 -4.32 12.89
N CYS A 162 -1.37 -3.90 12.06
CA CYS A 162 -1.19 -2.67 11.28
C CYS A 162 -1.20 -1.43 12.19
N VAL A 163 -0.13 -0.65 12.11
CA VAL A 163 0.08 0.60 12.85
C VAL A 163 -0.28 1.80 12.00
N ALA A 164 0.01 1.75 10.71
CA ALA A 164 -0.28 2.84 9.79
C ALA A 164 -0.51 2.32 8.37
N THR A 165 -1.35 3.02 7.62
CA THR A 165 -1.61 2.76 6.20
C THR A 165 -1.57 4.06 5.42
N VAL A 166 -0.79 4.06 4.34
CA VAL A 166 -0.72 5.12 3.34
C VAL A 166 -1.37 4.59 2.08
N CYS A 167 -2.34 5.31 1.55
CA CYS A 167 -3.06 4.97 0.33
C CYS A 167 -2.95 6.12 -0.65
N ALA A 168 -2.37 5.88 -1.83
CA ALA A 168 -2.07 6.92 -2.82
C ALA A 168 -1.37 8.14 -2.19
N GLY A 169 -0.32 7.89 -1.40
CA GLY A 169 0.46 8.93 -0.74
C GLY A 169 -0.20 9.62 0.48
N ARG A 170 -1.44 9.25 0.80
CA ARG A 170 -2.19 9.85 1.92
C ARG A 170 -2.21 8.91 3.12
N LEU A 171 -1.83 9.40 4.28
CA LEU A 171 -2.00 8.66 5.54
C LEU A 171 -3.49 8.53 5.85
N VAL A 172 -4.04 7.34 5.71
CA VAL A 172 -5.49 7.03 5.85
C VAL A 172 -5.82 6.29 7.14
N HIS A 173 -4.84 5.65 7.75
CA HIS A 173 -4.95 5.00 9.05
C HIS A 173 -3.68 5.24 9.86
N ARG A 174 -3.86 5.52 11.15
CA ARG A 174 -2.82 5.54 12.17
C ARG A 174 -3.43 5.04 13.47
N ARG A 175 -2.80 4.03 14.06
CA ARG A 175 -3.12 3.57 15.40
C ARG A 175 -2.47 4.52 16.41
N ALA A 176 -3.23 4.95 17.41
CA ALA A 176 -2.74 5.74 18.53
C ALA A 176 -1.93 4.89 19.50
#